data_4ac66c18fb0cbae1fcc56a6d1b0098d7
#
_entry.id   4ac66c18fb0cbae1fcc56a6d1b0098d7
#
_cell.length_a   1.000
_cell.length_b   1.000
_cell.length_c   1.000
_cell.angle_alpha   90.00
_cell.angle_beta   90.00
_cell.angle_gamma   90.00
#
_symmetry.space_group_name_H-M   'P 1'
#
loop_
_entity.id
_entity.type
_entity.pdbx_description
1 polymer ?
#
loop_
_entity_poly.entity_id
_entity_poly.type
_entity_poly.pdbx_seq_one_letter_code
_entity_poly.pdbx_strand_id
1 'polypeptide(L)'
;MKLLMLNSEYPPIGGGQGNANKAMIGEFAKTDIKVDLITASSGKKRKEINKNIRLFFLNIGKNEKNFLFQSSKELITYSIKAWRFAAKLIKAAAKKEQYDAIIAWSGVPAGFVAMTLSFIFHIPYVVLLRGADVPFYDKRWAKLDRFVFRFLSPYIWKKSLLTIANSQSLRDLAYKTSQKKKIDIIYNGIDLERYTNNFDIKMSPPQIIAVGRLNKIKGFDLLIQAVAGIKSPCQLIIAGDGPEKENLENLAKILGVENKVVLLGRLEKTQLINFYQESSIFCMSSYNEGMSNAMLEAIACGLPIVTTQVGGAAELVKGNGTIVPCGDSFALQAALETLLENPERMKQYSERSLQIASEFSWEIVTNNFINLLRTTLNK
;
A
#
# COMPACT_ATOMS: atom_id res chain seq x y z
N MET A 1 16.75 -20.76 -4.08
CA MET A 1 16.73 -19.88 -2.91
C MET A 1 15.52 -20.19 -2.07
N LYS A 2 15.65 -20.22 -0.72
CA LYS A 2 14.55 -20.51 0.21
C LYS A 2 14.39 -19.36 1.20
N LEU A 3 13.20 -18.77 1.27
CA LEU A 3 12.90 -17.58 2.08
C LEU A 3 11.89 -17.92 3.18
N LEU A 4 12.12 -17.37 4.36
CA LEU A 4 11.14 -17.33 5.45
C LEU A 4 10.53 -15.94 5.51
N MET A 5 9.25 -15.81 5.23
CA MET A 5 8.54 -14.53 5.27
C MET A 5 7.71 -14.38 6.53
N LEU A 6 7.78 -13.19 7.13
CA LEU A 6 7.00 -12.80 8.30
C LEU A 6 6.13 -11.60 7.95
N ASN A 7 4.82 -11.78 7.99
CA ASN A 7 3.86 -10.70 7.80
C ASN A 7 2.63 -10.90 8.68
N SER A 8 2.32 -9.94 9.53
CA SER A 8 1.11 -10.00 10.35
C SER A 8 -0.18 -9.76 9.56
N GLU A 9 -0.08 -9.38 8.29
CA GLU A 9 -1.20 -9.11 7.40
C GLU A 9 -1.16 -10.01 6.15
N TYR A 10 -2.25 -10.71 5.93
CA TYR A 10 -2.53 -11.43 4.69
C TYR A 10 -4.05 -11.58 4.55
N PRO A 11 -4.63 -11.39 3.37
CA PRO A 11 -6.08 -11.45 3.22
C PRO A 11 -6.74 -12.71 3.82
N PRO A 12 -7.85 -12.53 4.58
CA PRO A 12 -8.66 -11.31 4.72
C PRO A 12 -8.19 -10.29 5.76
N ILE A 13 -7.11 -10.55 6.51
CA ILE A 13 -6.57 -9.64 7.53
C ILE A 13 -5.65 -8.60 6.90
N GLY A 14 -5.84 -7.33 7.28
CA GLY A 14 -5.05 -6.19 6.84
C GLY A 14 -5.59 -5.49 5.59
N GLY A 15 -4.85 -4.49 5.15
CA GLY A 15 -5.19 -3.64 4.01
C GLY A 15 -4.20 -3.77 2.86
N GLY A 16 -3.65 -2.65 2.41
CA GLY A 16 -2.71 -2.58 1.28
C GLY A 16 -1.47 -3.45 1.46
N GLN A 17 -0.92 -3.54 2.67
CA GLN A 17 0.23 -4.38 2.97
C GLN A 17 -0.06 -5.88 2.76
N GLY A 18 -1.22 -6.35 3.23
CA GLY A 18 -1.64 -7.74 3.06
C GLY A 18 -1.87 -8.10 1.58
N ASN A 19 -2.51 -7.20 0.82
CA ASN A 19 -2.73 -7.37 -0.61
C ASN A 19 -1.42 -7.38 -1.40
N ALA A 20 -0.49 -6.48 -1.10
CA ALA A 20 0.84 -6.44 -1.70
C ALA A 20 1.63 -7.74 -1.43
N ASN A 21 1.57 -8.25 -0.19
CA ASN A 21 2.19 -9.53 0.14
C ASN A 21 1.59 -10.69 -0.66
N LYS A 22 0.24 -10.76 -0.76
CA LYS A 22 -0.44 -11.80 -1.54
C LYS A 22 -0.04 -11.76 -3.01
N ALA A 23 0.06 -10.57 -3.59
CA ALA A 23 0.45 -10.41 -4.99
C ALA A 23 1.90 -10.84 -5.23
N MET A 24 2.84 -10.39 -4.40
CA MET A 24 4.24 -10.81 -4.51
C MET A 24 4.41 -12.33 -4.30
N ILE A 25 3.65 -12.94 -3.39
CA ILE A 25 3.61 -14.41 -3.23
C ILE A 25 3.12 -15.11 -4.51
N GLY A 26 2.16 -14.51 -5.21
CA GLY A 26 1.71 -15.00 -6.52
C GLY A 26 2.83 -15.00 -7.56
N GLU A 27 3.64 -13.94 -7.60
CA GLU A 27 4.80 -13.87 -8.49
C GLU A 27 5.92 -14.84 -8.08
N PHE A 28 6.21 -15.00 -6.80
CA PHE A 28 7.15 -16.03 -6.34
C PHE A 28 6.72 -17.44 -6.75
N ALA A 29 5.41 -17.70 -6.79
CA ALA A 29 4.89 -19.00 -7.20
C ALA A 29 5.19 -19.36 -8.67
N LYS A 30 5.52 -18.38 -9.50
CA LYS A 30 5.96 -18.55 -10.90
C LYS A 30 7.47 -18.81 -11.02
N THR A 31 8.21 -18.79 -9.91
CA THR A 31 9.67 -18.94 -9.88
C THR A 31 10.09 -20.25 -9.18
N ASP A 32 11.41 -20.51 -9.18
CA ASP A 32 12.04 -21.61 -8.44
C ASP A 32 12.26 -21.33 -6.94
N ILE A 33 11.90 -20.12 -6.48
CA ILE A 33 12.13 -19.67 -5.11
C ILE A 33 11.12 -20.34 -4.16
N LYS A 34 11.64 -20.99 -3.12
CA LYS A 34 10.81 -21.59 -2.07
C LYS A 34 10.50 -20.53 -1.01
N VAL A 35 9.22 -20.39 -0.65
CA VAL A 35 8.77 -19.41 0.36
C VAL A 35 7.89 -20.08 1.40
N ASP A 36 8.26 -19.89 2.66
CA ASP A 36 7.42 -20.17 3.81
C ASP A 36 6.94 -18.86 4.42
N LEU A 37 5.67 -18.54 4.24
CA LEU A 37 5.04 -17.33 4.83
C LEU A 37 4.37 -17.69 6.15
N ILE A 38 4.73 -16.99 7.22
CA ILE A 38 4.04 -17.02 8.52
C ILE A 38 3.21 -15.76 8.66
N THR A 39 1.90 -15.92 8.78
CA THR A 39 0.95 -14.81 8.84
C THR A 39 -0.13 -15.01 9.91
N ALA A 40 -0.88 -13.93 10.20
CA ALA A 40 -1.96 -13.95 11.17
C ALA A 40 -3.28 -14.46 10.58
N SER A 41 -4.12 -15.04 11.43
CA SER A 41 -5.50 -15.43 11.11
C SER A 41 -6.41 -15.43 12.35
N SER A 42 -7.72 -15.60 12.13
CA SER A 42 -8.70 -15.92 13.18
C SER A 42 -8.67 -17.39 13.60
N GLY A 43 -8.12 -18.27 12.77
CA GLY A 43 -7.98 -19.72 13.01
C GLY A 43 -6.57 -20.24 12.70
N LYS A 44 -6.31 -21.50 12.96
CA LYS A 44 -5.06 -22.16 12.53
C LYS A 44 -5.30 -22.86 11.20
N LYS A 45 -4.53 -22.50 10.19
CA LYS A 45 -4.59 -23.15 8.86
C LYS A 45 -3.21 -23.23 8.25
N ARG A 46 -2.98 -24.22 7.42
CA ARG A 46 -1.85 -24.30 6.49
C ARG A 46 -2.44 -24.33 5.08
N LYS A 47 -1.84 -23.60 4.16
CA LYS A 47 -2.20 -23.60 2.74
C LYS A 47 -0.93 -23.74 1.92
N GLU A 48 -0.96 -24.61 0.94
CA GLU A 48 0.07 -24.70 -0.11
C GLU A 48 -0.52 -24.09 -1.38
N ILE A 49 0.22 -23.20 -2.00
CA ILE A 49 -0.16 -22.62 -3.30
C ILE A 49 0.36 -23.53 -4.40
N ASN A 50 1.62 -23.95 -4.28
CA ASN A 50 2.29 -24.96 -5.09
C ASN A 50 3.40 -25.62 -4.27
N LYS A 51 4.23 -26.47 -4.89
CA LYS A 51 5.33 -27.18 -4.23
C LYS A 51 6.38 -26.28 -3.59
N ASN A 52 6.47 -25.01 -4.02
CA ASN A 52 7.47 -24.05 -3.55
C ASN A 52 6.91 -23.07 -2.50
N ILE A 53 5.59 -22.86 -2.41
CA ILE A 53 4.98 -21.83 -1.58
C ILE A 53 4.08 -22.44 -0.52
N ARG A 54 4.43 -22.24 0.77
CA ARG A 54 3.64 -22.68 1.92
C ARG A 54 3.25 -21.49 2.79
N LEU A 55 1.99 -21.41 3.16
CA LEU A 55 1.42 -20.38 4.04
C LEU A 55 1.03 -21.00 5.37
N PHE A 56 1.49 -20.39 6.47
CA PHE A 56 1.18 -20.80 7.83
C PHE A 56 0.40 -19.72 8.55
N PHE A 57 -0.87 -19.98 8.82
CA PHE A 57 -1.80 -19.05 9.44
C PHE A 57 -1.82 -19.26 10.94
N LEU A 58 -1.41 -18.25 11.70
CA LEU A 58 -1.37 -18.28 13.17
C LEU A 58 -2.61 -17.60 13.73
N ASN A 59 -3.38 -18.32 14.54
CA ASN A 59 -4.49 -17.72 15.28
C ASN A 59 -3.96 -16.70 16.31
N ILE A 60 -4.33 -15.43 16.13
CA ILE A 60 -3.95 -14.32 17.00
C ILE A 60 -5.10 -13.84 17.90
N GLY A 61 -6.25 -14.55 17.91
CA GLY A 61 -7.45 -14.10 18.59
C GLY A 61 -8.17 -12.98 17.86
N LYS A 62 -8.03 -12.91 16.52
CA LYS A 62 -8.62 -11.87 15.68
C LYS A 62 -10.15 -11.94 15.72
N ASN A 63 -10.79 -10.79 15.99
CA ASN A 63 -12.22 -10.65 15.86
C ASN A 63 -12.59 -10.52 14.37
N GLU A 64 -13.49 -11.37 13.90
CA GLU A 64 -13.95 -11.41 12.50
C GLU A 64 -14.71 -10.16 12.05
N LYS A 65 -15.21 -9.37 13.01
CA LYS A 65 -15.87 -8.09 12.70
C LYS A 65 -14.90 -6.96 12.29
N ASN A 66 -13.61 -7.11 12.54
CA ASN A 66 -12.61 -6.08 12.23
C ASN A 66 -11.30 -6.67 11.66
N PHE A 67 -11.30 -7.02 10.37
CA PHE A 67 -10.12 -7.54 9.70
C PHE A 67 -9.09 -6.47 9.31
N LEU A 68 -9.48 -5.20 9.22
CA LEU A 68 -8.63 -4.14 8.67
C LEU A 68 -7.57 -3.63 9.66
N PHE A 69 -7.79 -3.78 10.96
CA PHE A 69 -6.89 -3.29 11.99
C PHE A 69 -6.49 -4.37 12.95
N GLN A 70 -5.24 -4.34 13.37
CA GLN A 70 -4.73 -5.17 14.44
C GLN A 70 -4.51 -4.30 15.69
N SER A 71 -5.00 -4.79 16.82
CA SER A 71 -4.72 -4.20 18.13
C SER A 71 -3.29 -4.51 18.59
N SER A 72 -2.77 -3.74 19.52
CA SER A 72 -1.44 -4.01 20.12
C SER A 72 -1.35 -5.43 20.71
N LYS A 73 -2.43 -5.93 21.32
CA LYS A 73 -2.51 -7.30 21.86
C LYS A 73 -2.37 -8.36 20.76
N GLU A 74 -3.03 -8.16 19.61
CA GLU A 74 -2.95 -9.06 18.46
C GLU A 74 -1.55 -9.05 17.83
N LEU A 75 -0.92 -7.87 17.72
CA LEU A 75 0.45 -7.73 17.21
C LEU A 75 1.48 -8.40 18.13
N ILE A 76 1.35 -8.24 19.44
CA ILE A 76 2.21 -8.95 20.42
C ILE A 76 1.99 -10.46 20.33
N THR A 77 0.73 -10.91 20.26
CA THR A 77 0.38 -12.32 20.11
C THR A 77 0.97 -12.91 18.83
N TYR A 78 0.87 -12.16 17.72
CA TYR A 78 1.52 -12.54 16.47
C TYR A 78 3.04 -12.68 16.65
N SER A 79 3.70 -11.70 17.24
CA SER A 79 5.15 -11.70 17.41
C SER A 79 5.65 -12.94 18.16
N ILE A 80 5.01 -13.26 19.30
CA ILE A 80 5.38 -14.42 20.12
C ILE A 80 5.15 -15.73 19.35
N LYS A 81 3.98 -15.87 18.72
CA LYS A 81 3.62 -17.10 17.99
C LYS A 81 4.46 -17.26 16.72
N ALA A 82 4.70 -16.18 15.98
CA ALA A 82 5.52 -16.19 14.77
C ALA A 82 6.98 -16.55 15.12
N TRP A 83 7.54 -15.98 16.17
CA TRP A 83 8.88 -16.31 16.62
C TRP A 83 9.02 -17.81 16.96
N ARG A 84 8.12 -18.35 17.81
CA ARG A 84 8.15 -19.76 18.20
C ARG A 84 7.98 -20.71 17.01
N PHE A 85 7.07 -20.36 16.11
CA PHE A 85 6.79 -21.18 14.93
C PHE A 85 7.93 -21.12 13.92
N ALA A 86 8.49 -19.94 13.66
CA ALA A 86 9.65 -19.74 12.80
C ALA A 86 10.89 -20.50 13.33
N ALA A 87 11.17 -20.38 14.63
CA ALA A 87 12.27 -21.12 15.25
C ALA A 87 12.11 -22.65 15.10
N LYS A 88 10.88 -23.18 15.22
CA LYS A 88 10.58 -24.59 14.96
C LYS A 88 10.83 -24.98 13.50
N LEU A 89 10.40 -24.15 12.55
CA LEU A 89 10.66 -24.40 11.12
C LEU A 89 12.13 -24.37 10.78
N ILE A 90 12.88 -23.39 11.30
CA ILE A 90 14.33 -23.26 11.08
C ILE A 90 15.07 -24.49 11.63
N LYS A 91 14.75 -24.92 12.86
CA LYS A 91 15.36 -26.11 13.46
C LYS A 91 15.03 -27.40 12.73
N ALA A 92 13.82 -27.50 12.16
CA ALA A 92 13.38 -28.68 11.41
C ALA A 92 13.92 -28.71 9.96
N ALA A 93 14.44 -27.61 9.46
CA ALA A 93 15.02 -27.56 8.12
C ALA A 93 16.30 -28.41 8.07
N ALA A 94 16.40 -29.28 7.07
CA ALA A 94 17.63 -30.02 6.82
C ALA A 94 18.76 -29.06 6.40
N LYS A 95 20.03 -29.38 6.67
CA LYS A 95 21.18 -28.52 6.30
C LYS A 95 21.18 -28.08 4.84
N LYS A 96 20.71 -28.94 3.92
CA LYS A 96 20.61 -28.64 2.48
C LYS A 96 19.44 -27.71 2.12
N GLU A 97 18.47 -27.53 3.02
CA GLU A 97 17.25 -26.76 2.81
C GLU A 97 17.10 -25.59 3.79
N GLN A 98 18.19 -25.13 4.39
CA GLN A 98 18.17 -23.96 5.28
C GLN A 98 17.65 -22.72 4.52
N TYR A 99 17.10 -21.77 5.28
CA TYR A 99 16.66 -20.51 4.74
C TYR A 99 17.85 -19.62 4.41
N ASP A 100 17.82 -19.05 3.22
CA ASP A 100 18.83 -18.10 2.75
C ASP A 100 18.63 -16.70 3.35
N ALA A 101 17.38 -16.31 3.63
CA ALA A 101 17.05 -15.06 4.30
C ALA A 101 15.67 -15.11 4.98
N ILE A 102 15.49 -14.21 5.98
CA ILE A 102 14.22 -13.93 6.61
C ILE A 102 13.71 -12.58 6.08
N ILE A 103 12.52 -12.56 5.50
CA ILE A 103 11.90 -11.34 4.95
C ILE A 103 10.82 -10.85 5.89
N ALA A 104 11.04 -9.69 6.51
CA ALA A 104 10.07 -9.05 7.40
C ALA A 104 9.27 -7.97 6.65
N TRP A 105 7.96 -8.12 6.60
CA TRP A 105 7.03 -7.19 5.93
C TRP A 105 6.58 -6.03 6.81
N SER A 106 7.40 -5.62 7.73
CA SER A 106 7.32 -4.37 8.50
C SER A 106 8.57 -4.23 9.36
N GLY A 107 8.88 -3.00 9.77
CA GLY A 107 9.95 -2.75 10.75
C GLY A 107 9.59 -3.34 12.11
N VAL A 108 8.37 -3.11 12.57
CA VAL A 108 7.77 -3.66 13.80
C VAL A 108 6.34 -4.07 13.47
N PRO A 109 5.88 -5.28 13.82
CA PRO A 109 6.54 -6.27 14.67
C PRO A 109 7.46 -7.25 13.94
N ALA A 110 7.30 -7.46 12.63
CA ALA A 110 7.96 -8.54 11.90
C ALA A 110 9.51 -8.39 11.88
N GLY A 111 10.02 -7.17 11.70
CA GLY A 111 11.45 -6.89 11.70
C GLY A 111 12.12 -7.18 13.05
N PHE A 112 11.43 -6.92 14.17
CA PHE A 112 11.94 -7.31 15.49
C PHE A 112 12.04 -8.83 15.64
N VAL A 113 11.01 -9.56 15.19
CA VAL A 113 11.02 -11.03 15.18
C VAL A 113 12.14 -11.56 14.29
N ALA A 114 12.29 -11.01 13.09
CA ALA A 114 13.35 -11.40 12.15
C ALA A 114 14.75 -11.15 12.72
N MET A 115 14.98 -9.98 13.33
CA MET A 115 16.25 -9.63 13.97
C MET A 115 16.63 -10.63 15.07
N THR A 116 15.70 -10.98 15.95
CA THR A 116 15.97 -11.91 17.05
C THR A 116 16.22 -13.34 16.55
N LEU A 117 15.51 -13.79 15.52
CA LEU A 117 15.76 -15.07 14.86
C LEU A 117 17.12 -15.06 14.14
N SER A 118 17.44 -13.98 13.44
CA SER A 118 18.73 -13.79 12.76
C SER A 118 19.90 -13.90 13.75
N PHE A 119 19.78 -13.27 14.90
CA PHE A 119 20.82 -13.34 15.95
C PHE A 119 21.06 -14.77 16.45
N ILE A 120 20.00 -15.56 16.64
CA ILE A 120 20.10 -16.92 17.19
C ILE A 120 20.51 -17.95 16.14
N PHE A 121 19.98 -17.83 14.92
CA PHE A 121 20.14 -18.85 13.88
C PHE A 121 21.13 -18.45 12.78
N HIS A 122 21.71 -17.26 12.84
CA HIS A 122 22.69 -16.72 11.90
C HIS A 122 22.18 -16.66 10.46
N ILE A 123 20.86 -16.45 10.28
CA ILE A 123 20.22 -16.28 8.98
C ILE A 123 20.04 -14.77 8.73
N PRO A 124 20.56 -14.20 7.62
CA PRO A 124 20.39 -12.78 7.33
C PRO A 124 18.91 -12.40 7.18
N TYR A 125 18.55 -11.16 7.51
CA TYR A 125 17.17 -10.69 7.36
C TYR A 125 17.08 -9.39 6.60
N VAL A 126 15.95 -9.22 5.92
CA VAL A 126 15.55 -8.04 5.15
C VAL A 126 14.30 -7.43 5.78
N VAL A 127 14.25 -6.10 5.82
CA VAL A 127 13.09 -5.35 6.34
C VAL A 127 12.45 -4.57 5.20
N LEU A 128 11.15 -4.79 5.00
CA LEU A 128 10.33 -4.04 4.06
C LEU A 128 9.49 -3.02 4.85
N LEU A 129 9.80 -1.72 4.69
CA LEU A 129 9.05 -0.63 5.30
C LEU A 129 7.77 -0.37 4.50
N ARG A 130 6.62 -0.25 5.21
CA ARG A 130 5.31 -0.20 4.56
C ARG A 130 4.45 1.00 4.94
N GLY A 131 4.86 1.80 5.91
CA GLY A 131 4.19 3.02 6.36
C GLY A 131 4.16 3.13 7.88
N ALA A 132 3.12 2.67 8.54
CA ALA A 132 2.91 2.81 9.98
C ALA A 132 3.99 2.16 10.87
N ASP A 133 4.88 1.40 10.29
CA ASP A 133 6.07 0.79 10.90
C ASP A 133 7.31 1.70 10.89
N VAL A 134 7.21 2.86 10.25
CA VAL A 134 8.23 3.92 10.29
C VAL A 134 7.83 4.95 11.35
N PRO A 135 8.72 5.30 12.29
CA PRO A 135 8.41 6.28 13.32
C PRO A 135 7.89 7.62 12.74
N PHE A 136 6.91 8.20 13.41
CA PHE A 136 6.25 9.47 13.05
C PHE A 136 5.36 9.44 11.79
N TYR A 137 5.18 8.29 11.16
CA TYR A 137 4.25 8.13 10.05
C TYR A 137 2.79 8.30 10.49
N ASP A 138 2.41 7.68 11.62
CA ASP A 138 1.05 7.66 12.14
C ASP A 138 0.97 8.32 13.52
N LYS A 139 0.25 9.43 13.62
CA LYS A 139 0.08 10.19 14.87
C LYS A 139 -0.46 9.36 16.05
N ARG A 140 -1.16 8.26 15.78
CA ARG A 140 -1.68 7.36 16.81
C ARG A 140 -0.56 6.73 17.65
N TRP A 141 0.60 6.52 17.06
CA TRP A 141 1.77 5.93 17.69
C TRP A 141 2.78 6.94 18.24
N ALA A 142 2.47 8.25 18.15
CA ALA A 142 3.42 9.34 18.46
C ALA A 142 4.12 9.20 19.82
N LYS A 143 3.45 8.70 20.87
CA LYS A 143 4.07 8.45 22.17
C LYS A 143 5.05 7.28 22.11
N LEU A 144 4.66 6.16 21.50
CA LEU A 144 5.53 4.99 21.32
C LEU A 144 6.68 5.30 20.36
N ASP A 145 6.44 6.08 19.31
CA ASP A 145 7.48 6.54 18.39
C ASP A 145 8.55 7.34 19.13
N ARG A 146 8.16 8.27 20.01
CA ARG A 146 9.08 9.12 20.74
C ARG A 146 9.96 8.35 21.75
N PHE A 147 9.39 7.36 22.43
CA PHE A 147 10.08 6.71 23.57
C PHE A 147 10.63 5.31 23.22
N VAL A 148 10.09 4.63 22.21
CA VAL A 148 10.46 3.24 21.91
C VAL A 148 10.93 3.11 20.45
N PHE A 149 10.08 3.39 19.49
CA PHE A 149 10.36 3.04 18.10
C PHE A 149 11.45 3.92 17.47
N ARG A 150 11.62 5.16 17.94
CA ARG A 150 12.74 6.04 17.54
C ARG A 150 14.11 5.40 17.76
N PHE A 151 14.24 4.52 18.74
CA PHE A 151 15.50 3.84 19.06
C PHE A 151 15.53 2.41 18.51
N LEU A 152 14.41 1.70 18.61
CA LEU A 152 14.30 0.30 18.21
C LEU A 152 14.37 0.14 16.68
N SER A 153 13.62 0.96 15.91
CA SER A 153 13.56 0.85 14.46
C SER A 153 14.92 1.05 13.79
N PRO A 154 15.71 2.10 14.12
CA PRO A 154 17.08 2.24 13.60
C PRO A 154 18.00 1.08 13.92
N TYR A 155 17.86 0.48 15.10
CA TYR A 155 18.65 -0.68 15.48
C TYR A 155 18.31 -1.91 14.65
N ILE A 156 17.00 -2.17 14.41
CA ILE A 156 16.51 -3.23 13.53
C ILE A 156 17.04 -2.99 12.10
N TRP A 157 16.94 -1.76 11.58
CA TRP A 157 17.39 -1.46 10.23
C TRP A 157 18.91 -1.59 10.08
N LYS A 158 19.67 -1.07 11.03
CA LYS A 158 21.15 -1.15 11.01
C LYS A 158 21.66 -2.60 10.94
N LYS A 159 20.99 -3.51 11.61
CA LYS A 159 21.39 -4.93 11.69
C LYS A 159 20.86 -5.78 10.53
N SER A 160 19.89 -5.26 9.76
CA SER A 160 19.37 -5.99 8.60
C SER A 160 20.39 -6.06 7.46
N LEU A 161 20.28 -7.10 6.64
CA LEU A 161 21.02 -7.21 5.38
C LEU A 161 20.59 -6.06 4.43
N LEU A 162 19.28 -5.91 4.22
CA LEU A 162 18.65 -4.85 3.45
C LEU A 162 17.51 -4.22 4.22
N THR A 163 17.33 -2.91 4.06
CA THR A 163 16.11 -2.19 4.43
C THR A 163 15.55 -1.54 3.17
N ILE A 164 14.28 -1.79 2.87
CA ILE A 164 13.63 -1.39 1.62
C ILE A 164 12.35 -0.64 1.94
N ALA A 165 12.19 0.56 1.43
CA ALA A 165 10.96 1.35 1.50
C ALA A 165 10.11 1.16 0.23
N ASN A 166 8.80 1.36 0.34
CA ASN A 166 7.90 1.30 -0.82
C ASN A 166 7.70 2.64 -1.53
N SER A 167 8.34 3.70 -1.05
CA SER A 167 8.34 5.01 -1.69
C SER A 167 9.53 5.85 -1.24
N GLN A 168 9.88 6.86 -2.02
CA GLN A 168 10.93 7.80 -1.67
C GLN A 168 10.55 8.59 -0.41
N SER A 169 9.30 9.03 -0.30
CA SER A 169 8.83 9.77 0.87
C SER A 169 8.91 8.95 2.16
N LEU A 170 8.61 7.64 2.10
CA LEU A 170 8.75 6.76 3.26
C LEU A 170 10.21 6.55 3.65
N ARG A 171 11.10 6.41 2.64
CA ARG A 171 12.55 6.39 2.87
C ARG A 171 13.04 7.68 3.53
N ASP A 172 12.60 8.82 3.03
CA ASP A 172 13.02 10.13 3.54
C ASP A 172 12.50 10.37 4.97
N LEU A 173 11.28 9.89 5.26
CA LEU A 173 10.76 9.85 6.63
C LEU A 173 11.61 8.95 7.54
N ALA A 174 12.00 7.76 7.07
CA ALA A 174 12.87 6.87 7.83
C ALA A 174 14.24 7.51 8.08
N TYR A 175 14.79 8.26 7.12
CA TYR A 175 16.04 9.00 7.28
C TYR A 175 15.96 10.15 8.30
N LYS A 176 14.78 10.72 8.56
CA LYS A 176 14.59 11.66 9.70
C LYS A 176 14.81 10.98 11.05
N THR A 177 14.59 9.66 11.11
CA THR A 177 14.84 8.88 12.32
C THR A 177 16.30 8.42 12.40
N SER A 178 16.88 7.94 11.30
CA SER A 178 18.28 7.50 11.23
C SER A 178 18.79 7.40 9.80
N GLN A 179 19.96 7.96 9.54
CA GLN A 179 20.69 7.85 8.27
C GLN A 179 21.80 6.76 8.30
N LYS A 180 21.88 5.95 9.37
CA LYS A 180 22.97 4.97 9.57
C LYS A 180 22.88 3.74 8.69
N LYS A 181 21.80 3.58 7.94
CA LYS A 181 21.58 2.45 7.03
C LYS A 181 21.05 2.97 5.69
N LYS A 182 21.65 2.53 4.61
CA LYS A 182 21.09 2.74 3.27
C LYS A 182 19.73 2.06 3.18
N ILE A 183 18.74 2.78 2.69
CA ILE A 183 17.38 2.28 2.47
C ILE A 183 17.14 2.29 0.96
N ASP A 184 16.98 1.13 0.38
CA ASP A 184 16.64 0.97 -1.03
C ASP A 184 15.14 1.18 -1.26
N ILE A 185 14.72 1.40 -2.51
CA ILE A 185 13.31 1.60 -2.85
C ILE A 185 12.86 0.46 -3.76
N ILE A 186 11.78 -0.21 -3.38
CA ILE A 186 11.03 -1.11 -4.25
C ILE A 186 9.55 -0.79 -4.05
N TYR A 187 8.96 -0.24 -5.08
CA TYR A 187 7.57 0.21 -5.11
C TYR A 187 6.56 -0.92 -4.91
N ASN A 188 5.30 -0.57 -4.66
CA ASN A 188 4.21 -1.53 -4.79
C ASN A 188 3.96 -1.80 -6.28
N GLY A 189 3.50 -3.00 -6.58
CA GLY A 189 3.11 -3.37 -7.93
C GLY A 189 1.60 -3.28 -8.15
N ILE A 190 1.21 -3.44 -9.40
CA ILE A 190 -0.17 -3.54 -9.86
C ILE A 190 -0.35 -4.76 -10.77
N ASP A 191 -1.52 -5.37 -10.72
CA ASP A 191 -1.92 -6.51 -11.56
C ASP A 191 -2.56 -5.96 -12.86
N LEU A 192 -1.72 -5.72 -13.87
CA LEU A 192 -2.13 -5.09 -15.12
C LEU A 192 -3.22 -5.87 -15.87
N GLU A 193 -3.27 -7.20 -15.73
CA GLU A 193 -4.28 -8.04 -16.41
C GLU A 193 -5.70 -7.73 -15.90
N ARG A 194 -5.81 -7.27 -14.65
CA ARG A 194 -7.11 -6.95 -14.03
C ARG A 194 -7.57 -5.53 -14.31
N TYR A 195 -6.64 -4.62 -14.54
CA TYR A 195 -6.92 -3.20 -14.73
C TYR A 195 -6.70 -2.87 -16.21
N THR A 196 -7.66 -3.27 -17.03
CA THR A 196 -7.65 -2.94 -18.47
C THR A 196 -8.29 -1.57 -18.69
N ASN A 197 -7.86 -0.89 -19.75
CA ASN A 197 -8.43 0.40 -20.13
C ASN A 197 -9.52 0.21 -21.22
N ASN A 198 -10.69 0.77 -20.97
CA ASN A 198 -11.72 1.04 -21.98
C ASN A 198 -11.88 2.56 -22.12
N PHE A 199 -10.85 3.22 -22.69
CA PHE A 199 -10.83 4.68 -22.78
C PHE A 199 -12.00 5.28 -23.57
N ASP A 200 -12.66 4.49 -24.43
CA ASP A 200 -13.74 4.95 -25.32
C ASP A 200 -15.13 5.04 -24.65
N ILE A 201 -15.29 4.51 -23.42
CA ILE A 201 -16.56 4.53 -22.70
C ILE A 201 -16.45 5.54 -21.55
N LYS A 202 -16.67 6.83 -21.87
CA LYS A 202 -16.73 7.85 -20.81
C LYS A 202 -18.16 8.25 -20.55
N MET A 203 -18.52 8.18 -19.26
CA MET A 203 -19.83 8.62 -18.77
C MET A 203 -20.04 10.11 -19.04
N SER A 204 -21.26 10.48 -19.37
CA SER A 204 -21.69 11.88 -19.43
C SER A 204 -22.71 12.12 -18.33
N PRO A 205 -22.46 13.03 -17.37
CA PRO A 205 -21.26 13.87 -17.23
C PRO A 205 -19.99 13.12 -16.82
N PRO A 206 -18.79 13.71 -17.07
CA PRO A 206 -17.52 13.13 -16.65
C PRO A 206 -17.47 12.82 -15.15
N GLN A 207 -16.91 11.66 -14.80
CA GLN A 207 -16.82 11.22 -13.41
C GLN A 207 -15.42 11.43 -12.85
N ILE A 208 -15.35 12.07 -11.68
CA ILE A 208 -14.15 12.17 -10.84
C ILE A 208 -14.27 11.08 -9.78
N ILE A 209 -13.32 10.14 -9.74
CA ILE A 209 -13.30 9.08 -8.72
C ILE A 209 -12.24 9.37 -7.66
N ALA A 210 -12.60 9.16 -6.40
CA ALA A 210 -11.69 9.15 -5.26
C ALA A 210 -11.91 7.87 -4.42
N VAL A 211 -10.82 7.23 -4.00
CA VAL A 211 -10.89 5.92 -3.33
C VAL A 211 -10.06 5.92 -2.06
N GLY A 212 -10.67 5.50 -0.97
CA GLY A 212 -9.93 5.39 0.30
C GLY A 212 -10.84 5.29 1.50
N ARG A 213 -10.19 5.11 2.68
CA ARG A 213 -10.92 5.12 3.95
C ARG A 213 -11.42 6.53 4.26
N LEU A 214 -12.69 6.66 4.66
CA LEU A 214 -13.28 7.96 5.01
C LEU A 214 -12.78 8.40 6.39
N ASN A 215 -11.58 9.00 6.42
CA ASN A 215 -10.94 9.59 7.59
C ASN A 215 -10.31 10.94 7.22
N LYS A 216 -10.00 11.75 8.23
CA LYS A 216 -9.44 13.11 8.03
C LYS A 216 -8.16 13.16 7.22
N ILE A 217 -7.32 12.09 7.27
CA ILE A 217 -6.04 12.05 6.55
C ILE A 217 -6.26 12.03 5.03
N LYS A 218 -7.38 11.49 4.57
CA LYS A 218 -7.69 11.39 3.13
C LYS A 218 -8.21 12.70 2.50
N GLY A 219 -8.60 13.69 3.33
CA GLY A 219 -8.95 15.03 2.85
C GLY A 219 -10.13 15.07 1.87
N PHE A 220 -11.11 14.14 2.00
CA PHE A 220 -12.29 14.14 1.12
C PHE A 220 -13.15 15.38 1.30
N ASP A 221 -13.06 16.04 2.45
CA ASP A 221 -13.66 17.35 2.70
C ASP A 221 -13.12 18.42 1.75
N LEU A 222 -11.79 18.45 1.53
CA LEU A 222 -11.18 19.35 0.54
C LEU A 222 -11.66 19.07 -0.89
N LEU A 223 -11.82 17.80 -1.23
CA LEU A 223 -12.28 17.40 -2.56
C LEU A 223 -13.75 17.80 -2.79
N ILE A 224 -14.62 17.62 -1.80
CA ILE A 224 -16.01 18.07 -1.87
C ILE A 224 -16.08 19.60 -2.02
N GLN A 225 -15.27 20.34 -1.27
CA GLN A 225 -15.16 21.80 -1.41
C GLN A 225 -14.67 22.20 -2.81
N ALA A 226 -13.67 21.53 -3.34
CA ALA A 226 -13.18 21.78 -4.71
C ALA A 226 -14.27 21.55 -5.75
N VAL A 227 -15.02 20.43 -5.67
CA VAL A 227 -16.09 20.10 -6.61
C VAL A 227 -17.28 21.07 -6.50
N ALA A 228 -17.53 21.64 -5.32
CA ALA A 228 -18.56 22.65 -5.15
C ALA A 228 -18.26 23.92 -5.96
N GLY A 229 -17.00 24.26 -6.19
CA GLY A 229 -16.61 25.41 -7.00
C GLY A 229 -16.52 25.14 -8.52
N ILE A 230 -16.55 23.87 -8.96
CA ILE A 230 -16.45 23.50 -10.39
C ILE A 230 -17.73 23.87 -11.13
N LYS A 231 -17.58 24.62 -12.23
CA LYS A 231 -18.69 25.04 -13.11
C LYS A 231 -19.01 24.00 -14.17
N SER A 232 -18.00 23.30 -14.68
CA SER A 232 -18.15 22.27 -15.68
C SER A 232 -19.04 21.11 -15.19
N PRO A 233 -19.87 20.51 -16.03
CA PRO A 233 -20.65 19.33 -15.65
C PRO A 233 -19.71 18.19 -15.19
N CYS A 234 -19.89 17.71 -13.97
CA CYS A 234 -19.14 16.57 -13.45
C CYS A 234 -19.87 15.89 -12.29
N GLN A 235 -19.51 14.66 -12.00
CA GLN A 235 -19.93 13.92 -10.81
C GLN A 235 -18.71 13.47 -10.03
N LEU A 236 -18.73 13.64 -8.70
CA LEU A 236 -17.73 13.09 -7.80
C LEU A 236 -18.24 11.79 -7.19
N ILE A 237 -17.47 10.70 -7.37
CA ILE A 237 -17.74 9.42 -6.76
C ILE A 237 -16.65 9.13 -5.73
N ILE A 238 -17.03 8.94 -4.48
CA ILE A 238 -16.14 8.57 -3.40
C ILE A 238 -16.43 7.11 -3.00
N ALA A 239 -15.47 6.22 -3.27
CA ALA A 239 -15.56 4.81 -2.90
C ALA A 239 -14.74 4.54 -1.62
N GLY A 240 -15.42 4.14 -0.57
CA GLY A 240 -14.81 3.84 0.72
C GLY A 240 -15.77 3.96 1.88
N ASP A 241 -15.30 3.56 3.06
CA ASP A 241 -16.06 3.64 4.30
C ASP A 241 -15.16 4.14 5.45
N GLY A 242 -15.76 4.71 6.47
CA GLY A 242 -15.03 5.21 7.63
C GLY A 242 -15.80 6.23 8.47
N PRO A 243 -15.18 6.69 9.59
CA PRO A 243 -15.85 7.52 10.59
C PRO A 243 -16.27 8.91 10.08
N GLU A 244 -15.72 9.40 8.98
CA GLU A 244 -16.08 10.72 8.42
C GLU A 244 -17.29 10.68 7.47
N LYS A 245 -17.92 9.51 7.25
CA LYS A 245 -19.00 9.38 6.25
C LYS A 245 -20.10 10.42 6.44
N GLU A 246 -20.68 10.48 7.63
CA GLU A 246 -21.77 11.41 7.95
C GLU A 246 -21.34 12.88 7.83
N ASN A 247 -20.10 13.20 8.24
CA ASN A 247 -19.54 14.55 8.11
C ASN A 247 -19.42 14.97 6.64
N LEU A 248 -19.00 14.06 5.77
CA LEU A 248 -18.86 14.32 4.34
C LEU A 248 -20.20 14.46 3.63
N GLU A 249 -21.20 13.63 3.99
CA GLU A 249 -22.58 13.76 3.49
C GLU A 249 -23.20 15.09 3.91
N ASN A 250 -23.00 15.51 5.17
CA ASN A 250 -23.48 16.80 5.66
C ASN A 250 -22.76 17.97 4.98
N LEU A 251 -21.44 17.87 4.73
CA LEU A 251 -20.69 18.89 4.02
C LEU A 251 -21.22 19.08 2.59
N ALA A 252 -21.51 17.99 1.88
CA ALA A 252 -22.07 18.06 0.52
C ALA A 252 -23.43 18.79 0.52
N LYS A 253 -24.29 18.54 1.50
CA LYS A 253 -25.57 19.25 1.68
C LYS A 253 -25.38 20.75 1.98
N ILE A 254 -24.49 21.09 2.92
CA ILE A 254 -24.20 22.49 3.29
C ILE A 254 -23.72 23.28 2.08
N LEU A 255 -22.92 22.65 1.21
CA LEU A 255 -22.40 23.27 -0.01
C LEU A 255 -23.37 23.19 -1.21
N GLY A 256 -24.53 22.55 -1.07
CA GLY A 256 -25.54 22.40 -2.13
C GLY A 256 -25.09 21.53 -3.31
N VAL A 257 -24.21 20.54 -3.04
CA VAL A 257 -23.65 19.65 -4.07
C VAL A 257 -23.97 18.17 -3.85
N GLU A 258 -24.96 17.85 -3.05
CA GLU A 258 -25.40 16.48 -2.76
C GLU A 258 -25.82 15.71 -4.03
N ASN A 259 -26.26 16.41 -5.07
CA ASN A 259 -26.59 15.82 -6.37
C ASN A 259 -25.35 15.54 -7.24
N LYS A 260 -24.21 16.19 -6.95
CA LYS A 260 -22.93 16.00 -7.65
C LYS A 260 -22.01 15.00 -6.94
N VAL A 261 -22.23 14.74 -5.64
CA VAL A 261 -21.31 13.95 -4.79
C VAL A 261 -22.01 12.68 -4.34
N VAL A 262 -21.44 11.53 -4.69
CA VAL A 262 -21.94 10.20 -4.34
C VAL A 262 -20.93 9.46 -3.47
N LEU A 263 -21.33 9.09 -2.25
CA LEU A 263 -20.54 8.23 -1.38
C LEU A 263 -21.05 6.79 -1.47
N LEU A 264 -20.32 5.93 -2.20
CA LEU A 264 -20.76 4.56 -2.50
C LEU A 264 -20.56 3.57 -1.34
N GLY A 265 -19.85 3.99 -0.28
CA GLY A 265 -19.45 3.06 0.75
C GLY A 265 -18.33 2.12 0.27
N ARG A 266 -18.13 1.01 0.98
CA ARG A 266 -17.11 0.02 0.63
C ARG A 266 -17.56 -0.82 -0.55
N LEU A 267 -16.73 -0.88 -1.59
CA LEU A 267 -16.95 -1.69 -2.77
C LEU A 267 -16.11 -2.97 -2.73
N GLU A 268 -16.62 -4.03 -3.34
CA GLU A 268 -15.84 -5.21 -3.68
C GLU A 268 -14.85 -4.88 -4.81
N LYS A 269 -13.75 -5.64 -4.88
CA LYS A 269 -12.65 -5.33 -5.80
C LYS A 269 -13.07 -5.27 -7.27
N THR A 270 -13.95 -6.15 -7.71
CA THR A 270 -14.48 -6.16 -9.09
C THR A 270 -15.31 -4.91 -9.39
N GLN A 271 -16.18 -4.52 -8.47
CA GLN A 271 -16.97 -3.28 -8.61
C GLN A 271 -16.06 -2.04 -8.67
N LEU A 272 -15.03 -2.00 -7.81
CA LEU A 272 -14.09 -0.89 -7.79
C LEU A 272 -13.31 -0.76 -9.11
N ILE A 273 -12.93 -1.89 -9.73
CA ILE A 273 -12.27 -1.88 -11.05
C ILE A 273 -13.20 -1.28 -12.10
N ASN A 274 -14.48 -1.66 -12.14
CA ASN A 274 -15.44 -1.09 -13.08
C ASN A 274 -15.57 0.43 -12.90
N PHE A 275 -15.63 0.93 -11.66
CA PHE A 275 -15.68 2.36 -11.41
C PHE A 275 -14.42 3.10 -11.86
N TYR A 276 -13.23 2.53 -11.70
CA TYR A 276 -12.03 3.11 -12.29
C TYR A 276 -12.12 3.17 -13.81
N GLN A 277 -12.59 2.09 -14.46
CA GLN A 277 -12.69 2.01 -15.93
C GLN A 277 -13.74 2.98 -16.52
N GLU A 278 -14.84 3.22 -15.80
CA GLU A 278 -15.91 4.12 -16.20
C GLU A 278 -15.61 5.59 -15.88
N SER A 279 -14.66 5.87 -14.98
CA SER A 279 -14.31 7.23 -14.56
C SER A 279 -13.44 7.96 -15.56
N SER A 280 -13.44 9.30 -15.45
CA SER A 280 -12.69 10.20 -16.35
C SER A 280 -11.42 10.74 -15.71
N ILE A 281 -11.41 10.96 -14.39
CA ILE A 281 -10.29 11.54 -13.62
C ILE A 281 -10.23 10.83 -12.27
N PHE A 282 -9.02 10.50 -11.82
CA PHE A 282 -8.79 10.10 -10.44
C PHE A 282 -8.28 11.28 -9.62
N CYS A 283 -8.90 11.54 -8.46
CA CYS A 283 -8.45 12.58 -7.55
C CYS A 283 -8.07 12.01 -6.19
N MET A 284 -6.90 12.45 -5.68
CA MET A 284 -6.44 12.13 -4.32
C MET A 284 -6.12 13.42 -3.56
N SER A 285 -6.91 13.75 -2.56
CA SER A 285 -6.84 14.98 -1.75
C SER A 285 -6.15 14.79 -0.39
N SER A 286 -5.41 13.69 -0.21
CA SER A 286 -4.85 13.29 1.07
C SER A 286 -3.89 14.32 1.68
N TYR A 287 -3.88 14.40 3.02
CA TYR A 287 -2.88 15.16 3.79
C TYR A 287 -1.58 14.38 4.04
N ASN A 288 -1.63 13.07 4.00
CA ASN A 288 -0.47 12.19 4.13
C ASN A 288 -0.74 10.86 3.45
N GLU A 289 0.25 10.37 2.70
CA GLU A 289 0.21 9.09 2.01
C GLU A 289 1.62 8.52 1.89
N GLY A 290 1.73 7.19 1.85
CA GLY A 290 2.94 6.53 1.36
C GLY A 290 2.84 6.37 -0.17
N MET A 291 3.04 5.16 -0.69
CA MET A 291 2.67 4.85 -2.06
C MET A 291 1.19 4.46 -2.11
N SER A 292 0.39 5.22 -2.84
CA SER A 292 -1.05 4.99 -2.94
C SER A 292 -1.38 3.85 -3.91
N ASN A 293 -1.90 2.74 -3.38
CA ASN A 293 -2.39 1.65 -4.23
C ASN A 293 -3.59 2.10 -5.08
N ALA A 294 -4.48 2.96 -4.53
CA ALA A 294 -5.61 3.49 -5.27
C ALA A 294 -5.18 4.33 -6.49
N MET A 295 -4.10 5.11 -6.34
CA MET A 295 -3.52 5.86 -7.46
C MET A 295 -2.89 4.92 -8.50
N LEU A 296 -2.17 3.87 -8.07
CA LEU A 296 -1.65 2.85 -9.00
C LEU A 296 -2.77 2.13 -9.75
N GLU A 297 -3.87 1.80 -9.07
CA GLU A 297 -5.05 1.19 -9.67
C GLU A 297 -5.67 2.12 -10.72
N ALA A 298 -5.81 3.40 -10.41
CA ALA A 298 -6.29 4.42 -11.33
C ALA A 298 -5.38 4.61 -12.56
N ILE A 299 -4.06 4.67 -12.34
CA ILE A 299 -3.04 4.77 -13.38
C ILE A 299 -3.10 3.55 -14.32
N ALA A 300 -3.30 2.35 -13.75
CA ALA A 300 -3.43 1.12 -14.54
C ALA A 300 -4.71 1.06 -15.37
N CYS A 301 -5.77 1.77 -14.94
CA CYS A 301 -6.97 2.00 -15.73
C CYS A 301 -6.86 3.20 -16.71
N GLY A 302 -5.67 3.79 -16.83
CA GLY A 302 -5.42 4.91 -17.74
C GLY A 302 -6.07 6.22 -17.29
N LEU A 303 -6.35 6.43 -16.00
CA LEU A 303 -6.95 7.69 -15.57
C LEU A 303 -5.92 8.82 -15.47
N PRO A 304 -6.23 10.02 -15.95
CA PRO A 304 -5.56 11.26 -15.55
C PRO A 304 -5.60 11.45 -14.04
N ILE A 305 -4.51 11.94 -13.45
CA ILE A 305 -4.35 12.06 -12.00
C ILE A 305 -4.39 13.54 -11.58
N VAL A 306 -5.21 13.86 -10.58
CA VAL A 306 -5.10 15.10 -9.80
C VAL A 306 -4.83 14.70 -8.35
N THR A 307 -3.74 15.21 -7.77
CA THR A 307 -3.36 14.81 -6.42
C THR A 307 -2.71 15.94 -5.63
N THR A 308 -2.87 15.93 -4.33
CA THR A 308 -2.11 16.77 -3.42
C THR A 308 -0.65 16.31 -3.36
N GLN A 309 0.26 17.24 -3.02
CA GLN A 309 1.69 16.98 -2.85
C GLN A 309 1.95 16.19 -1.56
N VAL A 310 1.68 14.90 -1.60
CA VAL A 310 1.91 13.96 -0.51
C VAL A 310 2.80 12.81 -0.97
N GLY A 311 3.35 12.05 -0.04
CA GLY A 311 4.32 11.00 -0.32
C GLY A 311 3.95 10.11 -1.49
N GLY A 312 4.90 9.67 -2.26
CA GLY A 312 4.71 8.82 -3.45
C GLY A 312 4.02 9.49 -4.65
N ALA A 313 3.38 10.67 -4.48
CA ALA A 313 2.68 11.36 -5.58
C ALA A 313 3.63 11.69 -6.74
N ALA A 314 4.78 12.30 -6.44
CA ALA A 314 5.77 12.66 -7.46
C ALA A 314 6.41 11.42 -8.15
N GLU A 315 6.30 10.26 -7.55
CA GLU A 315 6.82 9.00 -8.09
C GLU A 315 5.87 8.38 -9.11
N LEU A 316 4.58 8.69 -8.99
CA LEU A 316 3.50 8.17 -9.83
C LEU A 316 2.96 9.20 -10.84
N VAL A 317 3.13 10.50 -10.57
CA VAL A 317 2.69 11.57 -11.47
C VAL A 317 3.88 12.10 -12.25
N LYS A 318 4.03 11.59 -13.48
CA LYS A 318 5.16 11.88 -14.39
C LYS A 318 4.63 12.26 -15.77
N GLY A 319 3.91 13.37 -15.84
CA GLY A 319 3.28 13.84 -17.08
C GLY A 319 1.92 13.22 -17.39
N ASN A 320 1.30 12.52 -16.43
CA ASN A 320 -0.03 11.94 -16.49
C ASN A 320 -1.03 12.63 -15.56
N GLY A 321 -0.70 13.82 -15.06
CA GLY A 321 -1.57 14.50 -14.11
C GLY A 321 -0.99 15.78 -13.54
N THR A 322 -1.65 16.31 -12.52
CA THR A 322 -1.30 17.55 -11.82
C THR A 322 -1.16 17.30 -10.34
N ILE A 323 -0.06 17.80 -9.75
CA ILE A 323 0.18 17.80 -8.31
C ILE A 323 -0.09 19.22 -7.79
N VAL A 324 -0.93 19.33 -6.76
CA VAL A 324 -1.30 20.61 -6.15
C VAL A 324 -0.83 20.68 -4.69
N PRO A 325 -0.75 21.88 -4.08
CA PRO A 325 -0.40 22.02 -2.68
C PRO A 325 -1.37 21.23 -1.77
N CYS A 326 -0.82 20.65 -0.68
CA CYS A 326 -1.62 19.93 0.30
C CYS A 326 -2.52 20.90 1.09
N GLY A 327 -3.79 20.55 1.26
CA GLY A 327 -4.76 21.38 1.99
C GLY A 327 -5.38 22.53 1.17
N ASP A 328 -5.11 22.61 -0.12
CA ASP A 328 -5.60 23.68 -1.01
C ASP A 328 -6.74 23.18 -1.90
N SER A 329 -7.99 23.43 -1.48
CA SER A 329 -9.19 23.06 -2.24
C SER A 329 -9.35 23.90 -3.54
N PHE A 330 -8.86 25.14 -3.58
CA PHE A 330 -8.92 25.97 -4.78
C PHE A 330 -7.95 25.48 -5.85
N ALA A 331 -6.75 25.07 -5.46
CA ALA A 331 -5.81 24.46 -6.40
C ALA A 331 -6.32 23.11 -6.95
N LEU A 332 -6.99 22.29 -6.10
CA LEU A 332 -7.68 21.07 -6.54
C LEU A 332 -8.79 21.39 -7.55
N GLN A 333 -9.64 22.39 -7.25
CA GLN A 333 -10.69 22.85 -8.14
C GLN A 333 -10.13 23.27 -9.50
N ALA A 334 -9.14 24.17 -9.52
CA ALA A 334 -8.54 24.67 -10.76
C ALA A 334 -7.93 23.55 -11.61
N ALA A 335 -7.23 22.59 -10.97
CA ALA A 335 -6.65 21.46 -11.67
C ALA A 335 -7.70 20.53 -12.28
N LEU A 336 -8.79 20.24 -11.56
CA LEU A 336 -9.90 19.42 -12.04
C LEU A 336 -10.63 20.12 -13.17
N GLU A 337 -10.96 21.40 -13.03
CA GLU A 337 -11.67 22.20 -14.03
C GLU A 337 -10.86 22.28 -15.33
N THR A 338 -9.56 22.54 -15.24
CA THR A 338 -8.65 22.54 -16.41
C THR A 338 -8.68 21.22 -17.18
N LEU A 339 -8.80 20.08 -16.51
CA LEU A 339 -8.90 18.78 -17.19
C LEU A 339 -10.29 18.57 -17.80
N LEU A 340 -11.36 18.93 -17.09
CA LEU A 340 -12.74 18.80 -17.57
C LEU A 340 -12.99 19.63 -18.83
N GLU A 341 -12.34 20.79 -18.95
CA GLU A 341 -12.43 21.68 -20.10
C GLU A 341 -11.50 21.31 -21.26
N ASN A 342 -10.56 20.36 -21.06
CA ASN A 342 -9.58 19.99 -22.08
C ASN A 342 -9.53 18.47 -22.32
N PRO A 343 -10.43 17.94 -23.17
CA PRO A 343 -10.47 16.52 -23.51
C PRO A 343 -9.17 15.98 -24.11
N GLU A 344 -8.47 16.80 -24.91
CA GLU A 344 -7.19 16.39 -25.51
C GLU A 344 -6.11 16.16 -24.45
N ARG A 345 -6.03 17.04 -23.46
CA ARG A 345 -5.12 16.87 -22.32
C ARG A 345 -5.48 15.66 -21.46
N MET A 346 -6.79 15.40 -21.28
CA MET A 346 -7.23 14.17 -20.61
C MET A 346 -6.73 12.93 -21.35
N LYS A 347 -6.84 12.90 -22.67
CA LYS A 347 -6.36 11.80 -23.49
C LYS A 347 -4.85 11.60 -23.36
N GLN A 348 -4.07 12.67 -23.49
CA GLN A 348 -2.60 12.62 -23.33
C GLN A 348 -2.21 12.09 -21.94
N TYR A 349 -2.87 12.55 -20.88
CA TYR A 349 -2.61 12.08 -19.52
C TYR A 349 -3.01 10.60 -19.34
N SER A 350 -4.10 10.18 -19.97
CA SER A 350 -4.55 8.80 -19.97
C SER A 350 -3.52 7.86 -20.61
N GLU A 351 -3.07 8.19 -21.81
CA GLU A 351 -2.02 7.41 -22.51
C GLU A 351 -0.73 7.33 -21.69
N ARG A 352 -0.35 8.46 -21.05
CA ARG A 352 0.82 8.49 -20.19
C ARG A 352 0.64 7.66 -18.92
N SER A 353 -0.55 7.61 -18.34
CA SER A 353 -0.87 6.74 -17.19
C SER A 353 -0.62 5.28 -17.53
N LEU A 354 -1.09 4.79 -18.68
CA LEU A 354 -0.87 3.41 -19.11
C LEU A 354 0.61 3.08 -19.30
N GLN A 355 1.40 4.00 -19.86
CA GLN A 355 2.85 3.82 -19.98
C GLN A 355 3.51 3.70 -18.60
N ILE A 356 3.12 4.55 -17.65
CA ILE A 356 3.65 4.50 -16.28
C ILE A 356 3.24 3.20 -15.58
N ALA A 357 1.98 2.76 -15.74
CA ALA A 357 1.50 1.52 -15.13
C ALA A 357 2.36 0.31 -15.47
N SER A 358 2.86 0.24 -16.72
CA SER A 358 3.69 -0.88 -17.17
C SER A 358 5.00 -1.02 -16.38
N GLU A 359 5.53 0.07 -15.82
CA GLU A 359 6.75 0.07 -14.99
C GLU A 359 6.51 -0.55 -13.59
N PHE A 360 5.25 -0.65 -13.17
CA PHE A 360 4.84 -1.08 -11.83
C PHE A 360 4.12 -2.44 -11.81
N SER A 361 4.28 -3.30 -12.81
CA SER A 361 3.71 -4.65 -12.73
C SER A 361 4.30 -5.42 -11.55
N TRP A 362 3.49 -6.29 -10.91
CA TRP A 362 4.01 -7.14 -9.83
C TRP A 362 5.16 -8.03 -10.27
N GLU A 363 5.18 -8.43 -11.54
CA GLU A 363 6.29 -9.18 -12.13
C GLU A 363 7.60 -8.38 -12.08
N ILE A 364 7.60 -7.12 -12.58
CA ILE A 364 8.78 -6.25 -12.57
C ILE A 364 9.23 -5.97 -11.14
N VAL A 365 8.29 -5.61 -10.26
CA VAL A 365 8.57 -5.30 -8.86
C VAL A 365 9.18 -6.51 -8.13
N THR A 366 8.63 -7.70 -8.35
CA THR A 366 9.14 -8.92 -7.71
C THR A 366 10.49 -9.32 -8.28
N ASN A 367 10.71 -9.20 -9.59
CA ASN A 367 12.01 -9.46 -10.22
C ASN A 367 13.08 -8.49 -9.71
N ASN A 368 12.77 -7.21 -9.55
CA ASN A 368 13.68 -6.23 -8.96
C ASN A 368 14.06 -6.60 -7.51
N PHE A 369 13.08 -7.06 -6.72
CA PHE A 369 13.33 -7.53 -5.35
C PHE A 369 14.23 -8.78 -5.36
N ILE A 370 13.96 -9.76 -6.21
CA ILE A 370 14.75 -11.00 -6.32
C ILE A 370 16.19 -10.68 -6.73
N ASN A 371 16.37 -9.82 -7.73
CA ASN A 371 17.69 -9.43 -8.21
C ASN A 371 18.49 -8.70 -7.12
N LEU A 372 17.88 -7.74 -6.43
CA LEU A 372 18.51 -7.04 -5.31
C LEU A 372 18.90 -8.03 -4.20
N LEU A 373 18.03 -8.96 -3.88
CA LEU A 373 18.30 -9.97 -2.84
C LEU A 373 19.42 -10.93 -3.25
N ARG A 374 19.39 -11.46 -4.48
CA ARG A 374 20.44 -12.35 -5.02
C ARG A 374 21.81 -11.67 -5.03
N THR A 375 21.88 -10.45 -5.55
CA THR A 375 23.12 -9.67 -5.58
C THR A 375 23.68 -9.44 -4.19
N THR A 376 22.82 -9.14 -3.22
CA THR A 376 23.27 -8.87 -1.84
C THR A 376 23.65 -10.15 -1.08
N LEU A 377 23.04 -11.28 -1.40
CA LEU A 377 23.40 -12.58 -0.84
C LEU A 377 24.60 -13.26 -1.58
N ASN A 378 25.12 -12.64 -2.64
CA ASN A 378 26.13 -13.22 -3.52
C ASN A 378 25.67 -14.57 -4.14
N LYS A 379 24.44 -14.65 -4.59
CA LYS A 379 23.79 -15.86 -5.15
C LYS A 379 23.16 -15.63 -6.51
#